data_0463633e703bd13db3ef48bc78d6bd7a
#
_entry.id   0463633e703bd13db3ef48bc78d6bd7a
#
_cell.length_a   1.000
_cell.length_b   1.000
_cell.length_c   1.000
_cell.angle_alpha   90.00
_cell.angle_beta   90.00
_cell.angle_gamma   90.00
#
_symmetry.space_group_name_H-M   'P 1'
#
loop_
_entity.id
_entity.type
_entity.pdbx_description
1 polymer ?
#
loop_
_entity_poly.entity_id
_entity_poly.type
_entity_poly.pdbx_seq_one_letter_code
_entity_poly.pdbx_strand_id
1 'polypeptide(L)'
;MKGLSEEVREIMKEYIGDNSVAGVAVLAVQDGKEICDCQEGMADIENGRVMKRDTIFRLYSQTKPVTGAAAMILMERGKLDLYQPVAEYLPAFRKQKIWRNGRCEALLPREREMLVVD
;
A
#
# COMPACT_ATOMS: atom_id res chain seq x y z
N MET A 1 33.69 -2.92 -13.86
CA MET A 1 32.67 -2.48 -12.91
C MET A 1 31.52 -3.44 -13.00
N LYS A 2 31.05 -3.99 -11.88
CA LYS A 2 29.82 -4.78 -11.86
C LYS A 2 28.65 -3.88 -12.26
N GLY A 3 27.69 -4.42 -12.98
CA GLY A 3 26.46 -3.66 -13.31
C GLY A 3 25.54 -3.52 -12.08
N LEU A 4 24.70 -2.48 -12.04
CA LEU A 4 23.75 -2.23 -10.94
C LEU A 4 22.95 -3.50 -10.57
N SER A 5 22.44 -4.21 -11.55
CA SER A 5 21.64 -5.43 -11.32
C SER A 5 22.47 -6.56 -10.66
N GLU A 6 23.76 -6.62 -10.92
CA GLU A 6 24.65 -7.63 -10.31
C GLU A 6 24.94 -7.29 -8.85
N GLU A 7 25.21 -6.04 -8.54
CA GLU A 7 25.37 -5.55 -7.16
C GLU A 7 24.11 -5.73 -6.33
N VAL A 8 22.94 -5.40 -6.89
CA VAL A 8 21.63 -5.61 -6.25
C VAL A 8 21.38 -7.08 -5.95
N ARG A 9 21.68 -7.99 -6.90
CA ARG A 9 21.50 -9.44 -6.68
C ARG A 9 22.42 -9.99 -5.59
N GLU A 10 23.63 -9.50 -5.46
CA GLU A 10 24.53 -9.92 -4.38
C GLU A 10 23.96 -9.54 -3.00
N ILE A 11 23.47 -8.31 -2.84
CA ILE A 11 22.82 -7.86 -1.62
C ILE A 11 21.57 -8.71 -1.32
N MET A 12 20.72 -8.95 -2.33
CA MET A 12 19.51 -9.77 -2.14
C MET A 12 19.84 -11.19 -1.64
N LYS A 13 20.89 -11.81 -2.21
CA LYS A 13 21.33 -13.16 -1.81
C LYS A 13 21.84 -13.22 -0.38
N GLU A 14 22.49 -12.15 0.10
CA GLU A 14 22.96 -12.07 1.48
C GLU A 14 21.77 -12.14 2.46
N TYR A 15 20.72 -11.33 2.27
CA TYR A 15 19.53 -11.34 3.12
C TYR A 15 18.69 -12.62 3.03
N ILE A 16 18.71 -13.31 1.89
CA ILE A 16 18.07 -14.62 1.74
C ILE A 16 18.91 -15.70 2.43
N GLY A 17 20.24 -15.61 2.31
CA GLY A 17 21.16 -16.59 2.86
C GLY A 17 21.19 -16.65 4.39
N ASP A 18 20.91 -15.54 5.06
CA ASP A 18 20.80 -15.47 6.52
C ASP A 18 19.37 -15.76 7.04
N ASN A 19 18.45 -16.15 6.15
CA ASN A 19 17.03 -16.39 6.41
C ASN A 19 16.24 -15.18 6.96
N SER A 20 16.73 -13.95 6.75
CA SER A 20 15.99 -12.75 7.15
C SER A 20 14.70 -12.56 6.34
N VAL A 21 14.74 -12.95 5.05
CA VAL A 21 13.57 -12.91 4.16
C VAL A 21 13.51 -14.13 3.25
N ALA A 22 12.30 -14.55 2.88
CA ALA A 22 12.10 -15.70 1.99
C ALA A 22 12.49 -15.42 0.54
N GLY A 23 12.25 -14.20 0.08
CA GLY A 23 12.56 -13.75 -1.26
C GLY A 23 12.36 -12.26 -1.41
N VAL A 24 12.98 -11.70 -2.43
CA VAL A 24 13.01 -10.26 -2.71
C VAL A 24 12.79 -10.02 -4.20
N ALA A 25 12.04 -8.96 -4.54
CA ALA A 25 11.94 -8.43 -5.89
C ALA A 25 12.30 -6.95 -5.88
N VAL A 26 13.16 -6.53 -6.79
CA VAL A 26 13.59 -5.14 -6.96
C VAL A 26 13.36 -4.72 -8.40
N LEU A 27 12.65 -3.62 -8.59
CA LEU A 27 12.50 -2.93 -9.85
C LEU A 27 12.91 -1.47 -9.65
N ALA A 28 13.89 -1.00 -10.43
CA ALA A 28 14.27 0.40 -10.46
C ALA A 28 14.08 0.98 -11.87
N VAL A 29 13.49 2.16 -11.91
CA VAL A 29 13.19 2.89 -13.15
C VAL A 29 13.81 4.28 -13.06
N GLN A 30 14.55 4.68 -14.08
CA GLN A 30 15.09 6.02 -14.22
C GLN A 30 14.73 6.57 -15.60
N ASP A 31 14.19 7.78 -15.64
CA ASP A 31 13.76 8.45 -16.89
C ASP A 31 12.86 7.58 -17.78
N GLY A 32 11.95 6.84 -17.16
CA GLY A 32 11.02 5.93 -17.82
C GLY A 32 11.62 4.63 -18.34
N LYS A 33 12.91 4.37 -18.07
CA LYS A 33 13.61 3.14 -18.46
C LYS A 33 13.90 2.27 -17.24
N GLU A 34 13.66 0.97 -17.39
CA GLU A 34 14.08 0.00 -16.37
C GLU A 34 15.61 -0.11 -16.35
N ILE A 35 16.21 0.20 -15.20
CA ILE A 35 17.65 0.10 -14.99
C ILE A 35 18.05 -1.09 -14.13
N CYS A 36 17.08 -1.68 -13.40
CA CYS A 36 17.27 -2.89 -12.63
C CYS A 36 15.92 -3.63 -12.54
N ASP A 37 15.95 -4.93 -12.80
CA ASP A 37 14.81 -5.85 -12.61
C ASP A 37 15.37 -7.19 -12.12
N CYS A 38 15.25 -7.43 -10.80
CA CYS A 38 15.84 -8.58 -10.12
C CYS A 38 14.84 -9.25 -9.20
N GLN A 39 14.80 -10.57 -9.23
CA GLN A 39 14.05 -11.42 -8.34
C GLN A 39 14.95 -12.53 -7.82
N GLU A 40 14.95 -12.78 -6.51
CA GLU A 40 15.72 -13.83 -5.86
C GLU A 40 14.90 -14.47 -4.73
N GLY A 41 15.14 -15.76 -4.49
CA GLY A 41 14.47 -16.53 -3.43
C GLY A 41 13.08 -17.01 -3.76
N MET A 42 12.26 -17.19 -2.73
CA MET A 42 10.94 -17.83 -2.80
C MET A 42 9.81 -16.81 -2.55
N ALA A 43 8.76 -16.90 -3.35
CA ALA A 43 7.48 -16.24 -3.11
C ALA A 43 6.62 -17.02 -2.09
N ASP A 44 6.85 -18.32 -1.99
CA ASP A 44 6.15 -19.24 -1.10
C ASP A 44 7.06 -20.44 -0.82
N ILE A 45 7.58 -20.50 0.41
CA ILE A 45 8.52 -21.57 0.82
C ILE A 45 7.79 -22.92 0.91
N GLU A 46 6.58 -22.93 1.49
CA GLU A 46 5.83 -24.17 1.74
C GLU A 46 5.49 -24.90 0.45
N ASN A 47 5.14 -24.14 -0.61
CA ASN A 47 4.76 -24.69 -1.91
C ASN A 47 5.90 -24.65 -2.94
N GLY A 48 7.10 -24.27 -2.55
CA GLY A 48 8.28 -24.24 -3.43
C GLY A 48 8.17 -23.24 -4.59
N ARG A 49 7.37 -22.18 -4.47
CA ARG A 49 7.21 -21.19 -5.53
C ARG A 49 8.35 -20.17 -5.48
N VAL A 50 9.10 -20.11 -6.57
CA VAL A 50 10.17 -19.11 -6.73
C VAL A 50 9.62 -17.71 -6.93
N MET A 51 10.38 -16.71 -6.50
CA MET A 51 10.09 -15.30 -6.76
C MET A 51 10.17 -15.00 -8.26
N LYS A 52 9.19 -14.26 -8.78
CA LYS A 52 9.12 -13.84 -10.18
C LYS A 52 8.70 -12.38 -10.27
N ARG A 53 8.90 -11.77 -11.43
CA ARG A 53 8.49 -10.40 -11.71
C ARG A 53 6.98 -10.16 -11.50
N ASP A 54 6.15 -11.14 -11.82
CA ASP A 54 4.70 -11.11 -11.69
C ASP A 54 4.17 -11.63 -10.35
N THR A 55 5.05 -11.86 -9.37
CA THR A 55 4.66 -12.26 -8.03
C THR A 55 3.78 -11.19 -7.38
N ILE A 56 2.63 -11.60 -6.86
CA ILE A 56 1.68 -10.71 -6.20
C ILE A 56 2.06 -10.53 -4.73
N PHE A 57 2.22 -9.28 -4.31
CA PHE A 57 2.53 -8.89 -2.94
C PHE A 57 1.33 -8.26 -2.24
N ARG A 58 1.21 -8.51 -0.93
CA ARG A 58 0.30 -7.74 -0.07
C ARG A 58 0.96 -6.40 0.25
N LEU A 59 0.44 -5.32 -0.32
CA LEU A 59 1.06 -4.00 -0.20
C LEU A 59 0.71 -3.25 1.09
N TYR A 60 -0.27 -3.74 1.86
CA TYR A 60 -0.72 -3.10 3.10
C TYR A 60 -0.97 -1.60 2.91
N SER A 61 -0.29 -0.73 3.67
CA SER A 61 -0.49 0.72 3.61
C SER A 61 -0.12 1.38 2.28
N GLN A 62 0.64 0.73 1.42
CA GLN A 62 0.89 1.21 0.05
C GLN A 62 -0.37 1.18 -0.83
N THR A 63 -1.44 0.52 -0.37
CA THR A 63 -2.77 0.62 -0.98
C THR A 63 -3.36 2.03 -0.86
N LYS A 64 -2.97 2.83 0.15
CA LYS A 64 -3.49 4.19 0.37
C LYS A 64 -3.28 5.13 -0.82
N PRO A 65 -2.07 5.25 -1.41
CA PRO A 65 -1.87 6.06 -2.62
C PRO A 65 -2.76 5.62 -3.79
N VAL A 66 -2.97 4.32 -3.98
CA VAL A 66 -3.85 3.80 -5.04
C VAL A 66 -5.30 4.20 -4.81
N THR A 67 -5.78 4.07 -3.55
CA THR A 67 -7.12 4.50 -3.16
C THR A 67 -7.28 6.02 -3.30
N GLY A 68 -6.27 6.79 -2.89
CA GLY A 68 -6.25 8.23 -3.05
C GLY A 68 -6.32 8.65 -4.52
N ALA A 69 -5.55 8.03 -5.40
CA ALA A 69 -5.59 8.28 -6.84
C ALA A 69 -7.00 7.98 -7.42
N ALA A 70 -7.63 6.89 -7.00
CA ALA A 70 -9.00 6.56 -7.42
C ALA A 70 -10.01 7.62 -6.96
N ALA A 71 -9.89 8.11 -5.72
CA ALA A 71 -10.73 9.19 -5.19
C ALA A 71 -10.53 10.50 -6.00
N MET A 72 -9.28 10.86 -6.33
CA MET A 72 -8.98 12.03 -7.16
C MET A 72 -9.58 11.93 -8.56
N ILE A 73 -9.55 10.76 -9.19
CA ILE A 73 -10.19 10.53 -10.49
C ILE A 73 -11.71 10.73 -10.39
N LEU A 74 -12.35 10.27 -9.30
CA LEU A 74 -13.78 10.49 -9.08
C LEU A 74 -14.10 11.97 -8.88
N MET A 75 -13.24 12.69 -8.17
CA MET A 75 -13.36 14.14 -7.97
C MET A 75 -13.25 14.90 -9.30
N GLU A 76 -12.25 14.60 -10.12
CA GLU A 76 -12.10 15.20 -11.45
C GLU A 76 -13.31 14.94 -12.38
N ARG A 77 -13.98 13.80 -12.20
CA ARG A 77 -15.21 13.44 -12.91
C ARG A 77 -16.48 14.04 -12.29
N GLY A 78 -16.38 14.87 -11.27
CA GLY A 78 -17.50 15.47 -10.53
C GLY A 78 -18.39 14.46 -9.80
N LYS A 79 -17.87 13.27 -9.47
CA LYS A 79 -18.60 12.20 -8.78
C LYS A 79 -18.30 12.13 -7.28
N LEU A 80 -17.29 12.85 -6.82
CA LEU A 80 -16.85 12.93 -5.45
C LEU A 80 -16.49 14.38 -5.14
N ASP A 81 -16.96 14.89 -4.00
CA ASP A 81 -16.55 16.17 -3.46
C ASP A 81 -15.86 15.94 -2.10
N LEU A 82 -14.66 16.47 -1.95
CA LEU A 82 -13.86 16.31 -0.72
C LEU A 82 -14.51 16.96 0.50
N TYR A 83 -15.29 18.01 0.29
CA TYR A 83 -15.94 18.78 1.36
C TYR A 83 -17.39 18.35 1.63
N GLN A 84 -17.88 17.34 0.94
CA GLN A 84 -19.16 16.72 1.25
C GLN A 84 -19.05 15.76 2.44
N PRO A 85 -20.12 15.61 3.24
CA PRO A 85 -20.18 14.61 4.28
C PRO A 85 -20.04 13.19 3.70
N VAL A 86 -19.21 12.37 4.31
CA VAL A 86 -19.09 10.93 3.94
C VAL A 86 -20.46 10.22 3.96
N ALA A 87 -21.35 10.68 4.85
CA ALA A 87 -22.69 10.13 5.00
C ALA A 87 -23.59 10.28 3.76
N GLU A 88 -23.26 11.19 2.84
CA GLU A 88 -23.98 11.33 1.57
C GLU A 88 -23.68 10.14 0.62
N TYR A 89 -22.46 9.60 0.68
CA TYR A 89 -22.05 8.42 -0.09
C TYR A 89 -22.28 7.14 0.68
N LEU A 90 -22.05 7.15 1.99
CA LEU A 90 -22.13 6.00 2.89
C LEU A 90 -23.05 6.31 4.08
N PRO A 91 -24.38 6.07 3.99
CA PRO A 91 -25.36 6.45 5.03
C PRO A 91 -25.07 5.90 6.42
N ALA A 92 -24.33 4.78 6.53
CA ALA A 92 -23.91 4.22 7.81
C ALA A 92 -23.07 5.21 8.66
N PHE A 93 -22.41 6.18 8.03
CA PHE A 93 -21.60 7.20 8.70
C PHE A 93 -22.42 8.32 9.38
N ARG A 94 -23.75 8.39 9.17
CA ARG A 94 -24.61 9.39 9.81
C ARG A 94 -24.65 9.28 11.33
N LYS A 95 -24.52 8.09 11.88
CA LYS A 95 -24.65 7.80 13.32
C LYS A 95 -23.32 7.54 14.02
N GLN A 96 -22.19 7.91 13.40
CA GLN A 96 -20.89 7.69 14.00
C GLN A 96 -20.66 8.58 15.22
N LYS A 97 -20.01 8.01 16.22
CA LYS A 97 -19.60 8.67 17.45
C LYS A 97 -18.07 8.75 17.50
N ILE A 98 -17.57 9.68 18.28
CA ILE A 98 -16.14 9.90 18.46
C ILE A 98 -15.65 9.06 19.64
N TRP A 99 -14.53 8.39 19.44
CA TRP A 99 -13.84 7.69 20.52
C TRP A 99 -12.88 8.64 21.24
N ARG A 100 -13.03 8.74 22.55
CA ARG A 100 -12.15 9.54 23.39
C ARG A 100 -11.15 8.66 24.15
N ASN A 101 -9.85 8.98 24.04
CA ASN A 101 -8.76 8.45 24.88
C ASN A 101 -8.49 6.95 24.88
N GLY A 102 -8.73 6.22 23.80
CA GLY A 102 -8.27 4.82 23.65
C GLY A 102 -8.86 3.82 24.65
N ARG A 103 -9.82 4.20 25.51
CA ARG A 103 -10.57 3.32 26.40
C ARG A 103 -12.02 3.23 25.92
N CYS A 104 -12.56 2.01 25.86
CA CYS A 104 -13.89 1.70 25.29
C CYS A 104 -15.10 2.36 25.99
N GLU A 105 -14.90 3.23 26.98
CA GLU A 105 -15.95 3.63 27.91
C GLU A 105 -16.73 4.91 27.53
N ALA A 106 -16.28 5.68 26.54
CA ALA A 106 -17.01 6.91 26.17
C ALA A 106 -17.05 7.17 24.66
N LEU A 107 -18.12 6.73 24.03
CA LEU A 107 -18.51 7.21 22.71
C LEU A 107 -19.24 8.54 22.83
N LEU A 108 -18.57 9.62 22.45
CA LEU A 108 -19.14 10.97 22.48
C LEU A 108 -19.88 11.30 21.18
N PRO A 109 -20.90 12.17 21.22
CA PRO A 109 -21.46 12.77 20.02
C PRO A 109 -20.35 13.50 19.24
N ARG A 110 -20.39 13.42 17.93
CA ARG A 110 -19.52 14.23 17.07
C ARG A 110 -19.93 15.70 17.09
N GLU A 111 -18.96 16.59 17.01
CA GLU A 111 -19.19 18.05 16.94
C GLU A 111 -19.55 18.48 15.51
N ARG A 112 -19.08 17.77 14.49
CA ARG A 112 -19.38 17.98 13.08
C ARG A 112 -19.50 16.67 12.31
N GLU A 113 -19.98 16.74 11.10
CA GLU A 113 -19.98 15.60 10.19
C GLU A 113 -18.56 15.29 9.68
N MET A 114 -18.29 14.01 9.46
CA MET A 114 -17.07 13.55 8.80
C MET A 114 -17.16 13.92 7.32
N LEU A 115 -16.20 14.65 6.83
CA LEU A 115 -16.06 14.98 5.41
C LEU A 115 -15.19 13.95 4.69
N VAL A 116 -15.28 13.90 3.36
CA VAL A 116 -14.47 12.99 2.54
C VAL A 116 -12.97 13.28 2.71
N VAL A 117 -12.60 14.55 2.98
CA VAL A 117 -11.20 15.00 3.17
C VAL A 117 -10.59 14.58 4.53
N ASP A 118 -11.40 14.19 5.52
CA ASP A 118 -10.93 13.76 6.84
C ASP A 118 -10.29 12.37 6.81
#